data_d7e91aee41167375ac4c614fe208e352
#
_entry.id   d7e91aee41167375ac4c614fe208e352
#
_cell.length_a   1.000
_cell.length_b   1.000
_cell.length_c   1.000
_cell.angle_alpha   90.00
_cell.angle_beta   90.00
_cell.angle_gamma   90.00
#
_symmetry.space_group_name_H-M   'P 1'
#
loop_
_entity.id
_entity.type
_entity.pdbx_description
1 polymer ?
#
loop_
_entity_poly.entity_id
_entity_poly.type
_entity_poly.pdbx_seq_one_letter_code
_entity_poly.pdbx_strand_id
1 'polypeptide(L)'
;MRVAGLVLAAGLSSRFGSPKALAVVGGRPLLQHVLDAVAATPLDPVLVVLGHAADEIEAAIDWHDEVRLRNPDPARGLASSLHLGLDDLGAVLPRLDAAVVVLGDQPRTRSAVIDALLAAAARTERPLVAPRYAGGGGINPVLVRHVAFDLVDRVTGDRGFGPFIATHLDLVEWVDVDGSNPDVDTPADLARIAEELWAERVRANRDQVERVREVPDGPDFYAPVRSIFRADPDRTDDAVLDHLRGLARAGEAWLDIGAGAGRYALPLARIVREVVAVDPSAGMLGSLREGAAEAAIANVRAIEGRWPPSPELRAALGPDPVADAALIAHVGYDVEDIGPFVDAMEVAARRLCVAVMMDRQPGSLAEGFWPPVHGETRVRLPALPEFEELLRVRGRDPRVTIVEQSPRRFESREDVERFVRRQLWIADGGEKERRFHAAFDE
;
A
#
# COMPACT_ATOMS: atom_id res chain seq x y z
N MET A 1 24.75 -14.41 -22.90
CA MET A 1 24.15 -13.29 -23.66
C MET A 1 24.54 -11.99 -22.96
N ARG A 2 24.96 -10.99 -23.70
CA ARG A 2 25.11 -9.62 -23.19
C ARG A 2 23.81 -8.86 -23.53
N VAL A 3 23.09 -8.44 -22.49
CA VAL A 3 21.76 -7.87 -22.67
C VAL A 3 21.70 -6.51 -21.96
N ALA A 4 21.28 -5.49 -22.69
CA ALA A 4 21.08 -4.15 -22.15
C ALA A 4 19.66 -3.98 -21.59
N GLY A 5 19.49 -3.07 -20.66
CA GLY A 5 18.19 -2.52 -20.27
C GLY A 5 17.90 -1.24 -21.05
N LEU A 6 16.66 -1.09 -21.56
CA LEU A 6 16.18 0.15 -22.17
C LEU A 6 14.90 0.58 -21.47
N VAL A 7 15.00 1.58 -20.60
CA VAL A 7 13.86 2.13 -19.86
C VAL A 7 13.31 3.36 -20.59
N LEU A 8 12.03 3.34 -20.95
CA LEU A 8 11.37 4.44 -21.66
C LEU A 8 10.57 5.29 -20.67
N ALA A 9 11.05 6.49 -20.37
CA ALA A 9 10.45 7.45 -19.44
C ALA A 9 10.24 8.85 -20.04
N ALA A 10 10.05 8.92 -21.37
CA ALA A 10 9.95 10.18 -22.12
C ALA A 10 8.50 10.66 -22.34
N GLY A 11 7.50 10.05 -21.71
CA GLY A 11 6.08 10.37 -21.89
C GLY A 11 5.73 11.80 -21.52
N LEU A 12 4.79 12.43 -22.25
CA LEU A 12 4.35 13.82 -22.03
C LEU A 12 3.50 14.02 -20.78
N SER A 13 3.00 12.97 -20.14
CA SER A 13 2.17 13.01 -18.92
C SER A 13 0.94 13.93 -19.03
N SER A 14 0.42 14.17 -20.23
CA SER A 14 -0.63 15.18 -20.50
C SER A 14 -1.94 14.96 -19.71
N ARG A 15 -2.25 13.71 -19.36
CA ARG A 15 -3.45 13.35 -18.58
C ARG A 15 -3.20 13.39 -17.06
N PHE A 16 -1.95 13.48 -16.65
CA PHE A 16 -1.56 13.41 -15.25
C PHE A 16 -1.39 14.80 -14.60
N GLY A 17 -1.12 15.83 -15.42
CA GLY A 17 -0.95 17.21 -14.97
C GLY A 17 0.41 17.55 -14.35
N SER A 18 1.27 16.53 -14.16
CA SER A 18 2.65 16.62 -13.65
C SER A 18 3.48 15.49 -14.28
N PRO A 19 4.84 15.52 -14.19
CA PRO A 19 5.66 14.41 -14.68
C PRO A 19 5.28 13.08 -14.02
N LYS A 20 4.62 12.20 -14.78
CA LYS A 20 4.12 10.90 -14.32
C LYS A 20 5.21 10.04 -13.68
N ALA A 21 6.42 10.07 -14.23
CA ALA A 21 7.59 9.36 -13.71
C ALA A 21 7.89 9.68 -12.23
N LEU A 22 7.50 10.88 -11.77
CA LEU A 22 7.71 11.37 -10.40
C LEU A 22 6.50 11.19 -9.49
N ALA A 23 5.37 10.69 -10.00
CA ALA A 23 4.22 10.38 -9.17
C ALA A 23 4.59 9.30 -8.15
N VAL A 24 4.24 9.53 -6.87
CA VAL A 24 4.66 8.69 -5.75
C VAL A 24 3.62 7.62 -5.47
N VAL A 25 4.07 6.39 -5.30
CA VAL A 25 3.29 5.25 -4.79
C VAL A 25 4.19 4.34 -3.96
N GLY A 26 3.74 3.92 -2.79
CA GLY A 26 4.56 3.12 -1.87
C GLY A 26 5.80 3.89 -1.38
N GLY A 27 5.70 5.22 -1.25
CA GLY A 27 6.77 6.10 -0.79
C GLY A 27 7.88 6.38 -1.82
N ARG A 28 7.72 5.96 -3.09
CA ARG A 28 8.73 6.13 -4.15
C ARG A 28 8.12 6.60 -5.47
N PRO A 29 8.87 7.37 -6.29
CA PRO A 29 8.45 7.70 -7.66
C PRO A 29 8.20 6.44 -8.52
N LEU A 30 7.26 6.52 -9.47
CA LEU A 30 6.97 5.40 -10.39
C LEU A 30 8.23 4.90 -11.10
N LEU A 31 9.04 5.84 -11.63
CA LEU A 31 10.28 5.48 -12.32
C LEU A 31 11.28 4.79 -11.39
N GLN A 32 11.35 5.17 -10.11
CA GLN A 32 12.26 4.54 -9.16
C GLN A 32 11.94 3.06 -8.94
N HIS A 33 10.64 2.69 -8.86
CA HIS A 33 10.24 1.28 -8.78
C HIS A 33 10.77 0.46 -9.95
N VAL A 34 10.70 1.04 -11.16
CA VAL A 34 11.18 0.39 -12.38
C VAL A 34 12.69 0.24 -12.36
N LEU A 35 13.43 1.30 -12.00
CA LEU A 35 14.90 1.29 -11.96
C LEU A 35 15.41 0.32 -10.91
N ASP A 36 14.81 0.28 -9.71
CA ASP A 36 15.18 -0.67 -8.66
C ASP A 36 14.96 -2.14 -9.12
N ALA A 37 13.86 -2.40 -9.85
CA ALA A 37 13.61 -3.73 -10.39
C ALA A 37 14.60 -4.12 -11.49
N VAL A 38 15.00 -3.18 -12.34
CA VAL A 38 16.01 -3.36 -13.40
C VAL A 38 17.41 -3.54 -12.80
N ALA A 39 17.78 -2.73 -11.81
CA ALA A 39 19.08 -2.81 -11.13
C ALA A 39 19.29 -4.15 -10.39
N ALA A 40 18.20 -4.83 -10.00
CA ALA A 40 18.25 -6.17 -9.41
C ALA A 40 18.49 -7.29 -10.43
N THR A 41 18.72 -6.99 -11.72
CA THR A 41 18.92 -7.94 -12.82
C THR A 41 20.32 -7.81 -13.42
N PRO A 42 20.80 -8.79 -14.21
CA PRO A 42 22.12 -8.74 -14.87
C PRO A 42 22.13 -7.91 -16.17
N LEU A 43 21.22 -6.94 -16.35
CA LEU A 43 21.20 -6.06 -17.51
C LEU A 43 22.33 -5.04 -17.43
N ASP A 44 23.17 -4.98 -18.48
CA ASP A 44 24.32 -4.07 -18.57
C ASP A 44 24.68 -3.77 -20.04
N PRO A 45 24.72 -2.47 -20.42
CA PRO A 45 24.32 -1.28 -19.67
C PRO A 45 22.80 -1.13 -19.54
N VAL A 46 22.38 -0.24 -18.62
CA VAL A 46 21.00 0.25 -18.59
C VAL A 46 20.93 1.66 -19.14
N LEU A 47 20.12 1.85 -20.18
CA LEU A 47 19.86 3.14 -20.84
C LEU A 47 18.46 3.62 -20.47
N VAL A 48 18.34 4.86 -20.00
CA VAL A 48 17.05 5.49 -19.69
C VAL A 48 16.77 6.64 -20.64
N VAL A 49 15.71 6.55 -21.42
CA VAL A 49 15.29 7.62 -22.33
C VAL A 49 14.33 8.55 -21.62
N LEU A 50 14.74 9.80 -21.43
CA LEU A 50 13.98 10.88 -20.82
C LEU A 50 13.42 11.84 -21.87
N GLY A 51 12.35 12.54 -21.53
CA GLY A 51 11.66 13.46 -22.44
C GLY A 51 11.55 14.89 -21.88
N HIS A 52 10.33 15.44 -21.95
CA HIS A 52 10.07 16.85 -21.67
C HIS A 52 10.45 17.30 -20.25
N ALA A 53 10.27 16.45 -19.23
CA ALA A 53 10.59 16.75 -17.83
C ALA A 53 11.95 16.18 -17.39
N ALA A 54 12.91 16.02 -18.32
CA ALA A 54 14.19 15.37 -18.03
C ALA A 54 14.93 16.01 -16.83
N ASP A 55 15.00 17.34 -16.74
CA ASP A 55 15.71 18.02 -15.66
C ASP A 55 15.09 17.75 -14.30
N GLU A 56 13.75 17.76 -14.21
CA GLU A 56 13.01 17.45 -12.96
C GLU A 56 13.21 15.99 -12.55
N ILE A 57 13.13 15.07 -13.52
CA ILE A 57 13.31 13.63 -13.30
C ILE A 57 14.77 13.37 -12.87
N GLU A 58 15.75 13.94 -13.55
CA GLU A 58 17.16 13.77 -13.20
C GLU A 58 17.50 14.24 -11.80
N ALA A 59 16.82 15.31 -11.32
CA ALA A 59 17.03 15.86 -9.99
C ALA A 59 16.35 15.08 -8.85
N ALA A 60 15.29 14.31 -9.15
CA ALA A 60 14.43 13.68 -8.15
C ALA A 60 14.60 12.16 -8.01
N ILE A 61 15.26 11.49 -8.97
CA ILE A 61 15.48 10.06 -8.99
C ILE A 61 16.84 9.71 -8.39
N ASP A 62 16.88 8.64 -7.61
CA ASP A 62 18.12 8.04 -7.11
C ASP A 62 18.70 7.14 -8.19
N TRP A 63 19.65 7.69 -8.96
CA TRP A 63 20.29 6.99 -10.06
C TRP A 63 21.36 6.02 -9.54
N HIS A 64 21.43 4.83 -10.15
CA HIS A 64 22.55 3.92 -10.00
C HIS A 64 23.60 4.20 -11.10
N ASP A 65 23.83 3.24 -12.01
CA ASP A 65 24.80 3.37 -13.09
C ASP A 65 24.15 3.59 -14.49
N GLU A 66 22.87 4.01 -14.50
CA GLU A 66 22.12 4.15 -15.74
C GLU A 66 22.65 5.32 -16.60
N VAL A 67 22.77 5.06 -17.90
CA VAL A 67 23.06 6.09 -18.91
C VAL A 67 21.76 6.80 -19.28
N ARG A 68 21.74 8.12 -19.18
CA ARG A 68 20.55 8.93 -19.50
C ARG A 68 20.65 9.51 -20.89
N LEU A 69 19.64 9.26 -21.70
CA LEU A 69 19.51 9.77 -23.07
C LEU A 69 18.27 10.66 -23.16
N ARG A 70 18.42 11.87 -23.69
CA ARG A 70 17.29 12.80 -23.84
C ARG A 70 16.71 12.69 -25.25
N ASN A 71 15.42 12.35 -25.34
CA ASN A 71 14.69 12.42 -26.60
C ASN A 71 14.38 13.89 -26.93
N PRO A 72 14.87 14.42 -28.04
CA PRO A 72 14.66 15.82 -28.41
C PRO A 72 13.23 16.11 -28.88
N ASP A 73 12.47 15.08 -29.30
CA ASP A 73 11.10 15.21 -29.77
C ASP A 73 10.18 14.11 -29.24
N PRO A 74 9.89 14.14 -27.92
CA PRO A 74 9.03 13.15 -27.26
C PRO A 74 7.57 13.24 -27.74
N ALA A 75 7.16 14.33 -28.36
CA ALA A 75 5.82 14.52 -28.90
C ALA A 75 5.50 13.56 -30.07
N ARG A 76 6.51 12.96 -30.70
CA ARG A 76 6.33 11.90 -31.73
C ARG A 76 5.88 10.56 -31.17
N GLY A 77 5.71 10.48 -29.82
CA GLY A 77 5.20 9.30 -29.14
C GLY A 77 6.29 8.33 -28.69
N LEU A 78 5.85 7.23 -28.04
CA LEU A 78 6.71 6.20 -27.46
C LEU A 78 7.69 5.60 -28.48
N ALA A 79 7.25 5.44 -29.73
CA ALA A 79 8.08 4.91 -30.82
C ALA A 79 9.36 5.72 -31.03
N SER A 80 9.33 7.07 -30.93
CA SER A 80 10.51 7.90 -31.10
C SER A 80 11.58 7.65 -30.03
N SER A 81 11.16 7.39 -28.80
CA SER A 81 12.07 7.06 -27.68
C SER A 81 12.63 5.65 -27.82
N LEU A 82 11.82 4.72 -28.31
CA LEU A 82 12.23 3.35 -28.57
C LEU A 82 13.28 3.29 -29.67
N HIS A 83 13.06 3.99 -30.81
CA HIS A 83 14.04 4.13 -31.93
C HIS A 83 15.35 4.71 -31.40
N LEU A 84 15.28 5.88 -30.74
CA LEU A 84 16.46 6.56 -30.21
C LEU A 84 17.30 5.64 -29.30
N GLY A 85 16.65 4.90 -28.39
CA GLY A 85 17.33 4.02 -27.46
C GLY A 85 17.95 2.78 -28.10
N LEU A 86 17.26 2.13 -29.07
CA LEU A 86 17.79 0.96 -29.75
C LEU A 86 18.90 1.33 -30.73
N ASP A 87 18.79 2.47 -31.43
CA ASP A 87 19.83 2.99 -32.31
C ASP A 87 21.12 3.29 -31.52
N ASP A 88 21.01 3.96 -30.38
CA ASP A 88 22.17 4.27 -29.53
C ASP A 88 22.83 2.98 -29.02
N LEU A 89 22.05 2.03 -28.51
CA LEU A 89 22.56 0.72 -28.05
C LEU A 89 23.24 -0.06 -29.18
N GLY A 90 22.65 -0.07 -30.37
CA GLY A 90 23.22 -0.74 -31.57
C GLY A 90 24.52 -0.11 -32.04
N ALA A 91 24.62 1.22 -32.04
CA ALA A 91 25.80 1.97 -32.46
C ALA A 91 26.97 1.85 -31.46
N VAL A 92 26.67 1.95 -30.15
CA VAL A 92 27.71 1.98 -29.09
C VAL A 92 28.18 0.56 -28.71
N LEU A 93 27.32 -0.45 -28.87
CA LEU A 93 27.56 -1.82 -28.43
C LEU A 93 27.37 -2.86 -29.53
N PRO A 94 28.28 -2.94 -30.51
CA PRO A 94 28.13 -3.84 -31.69
C PRO A 94 28.15 -5.35 -31.31
N ARG A 95 28.46 -5.69 -30.06
CA ARG A 95 28.44 -7.08 -29.53
C ARG A 95 27.26 -7.33 -28.54
N LEU A 96 26.25 -6.48 -28.56
CA LEU A 96 25.04 -6.69 -27.76
C LEU A 96 24.21 -7.81 -28.43
N ASP A 97 23.75 -8.76 -27.63
CA ASP A 97 22.90 -9.87 -28.08
C ASP A 97 21.41 -9.47 -28.11
N ALA A 98 20.97 -8.65 -27.14
CA ALA A 98 19.58 -8.22 -26.99
C ALA A 98 19.46 -6.98 -26.10
N ALA A 99 18.27 -6.35 -26.14
CA ALA A 99 17.84 -5.35 -25.17
C ALA A 99 16.49 -5.75 -24.54
N VAL A 100 16.33 -5.50 -23.23
CA VAL A 100 15.03 -5.59 -22.56
C VAL A 100 14.43 -4.20 -22.48
N VAL A 101 13.32 -4.00 -23.17
CA VAL A 101 12.57 -2.73 -23.20
C VAL A 101 11.57 -2.73 -22.05
N VAL A 102 11.66 -1.72 -21.17
CA VAL A 102 10.85 -1.55 -19.98
C VAL A 102 10.18 -0.17 -20.02
N LEU A 103 8.93 -0.07 -19.58
CA LEU A 103 8.24 1.22 -19.50
C LEU A 103 8.38 1.83 -18.10
N GLY A 104 8.76 3.11 -18.05
CA GLY A 104 9.01 3.83 -16.79
C GLY A 104 7.76 4.18 -15.97
N ASP A 105 6.58 3.86 -16.49
CA ASP A 105 5.28 4.08 -15.86
C ASP A 105 4.58 2.79 -15.39
N GLN A 106 5.33 1.69 -15.36
CA GLN A 106 4.87 0.38 -14.90
C GLN A 106 5.53 0.00 -13.55
N PRO A 107 5.10 0.57 -12.42
CA PRO A 107 5.76 0.40 -11.11
C PRO A 107 5.70 -1.04 -10.59
N ARG A 108 4.90 -1.91 -11.20
CA ARG A 108 4.80 -3.33 -10.85
C ARG A 108 5.76 -4.23 -11.67
N THR A 109 6.69 -3.62 -12.42
CA THR A 109 7.79 -4.34 -13.05
C THR A 109 8.60 -5.10 -12.01
N ARG A 110 8.87 -6.40 -12.25
CA ARG A 110 9.57 -7.28 -11.33
C ARG A 110 10.83 -7.86 -11.97
N SER A 111 11.93 -7.87 -11.22
CA SER A 111 13.19 -8.49 -11.65
C SER A 111 13.01 -9.96 -12.06
N ALA A 112 12.21 -10.73 -11.31
CA ALA A 112 11.92 -12.12 -11.62
C ALA A 112 11.28 -12.33 -13.00
N VAL A 113 10.48 -11.36 -13.50
CA VAL A 113 9.92 -11.41 -14.84
C VAL A 113 11.03 -11.20 -15.88
N ILE A 114 11.91 -10.20 -15.66
CA ILE A 114 13.06 -9.95 -16.53
C ILE A 114 13.97 -11.19 -16.58
N ASP A 115 14.28 -11.80 -15.43
CA ASP A 115 15.07 -13.02 -15.36
C ASP A 115 14.45 -14.19 -16.13
N ALA A 116 13.11 -14.32 -16.06
CA ALA A 116 12.38 -15.33 -16.82
C ALA A 116 12.46 -15.10 -18.33
N LEU A 117 12.41 -13.83 -18.79
CA LEU A 117 12.62 -13.48 -20.21
C LEU A 117 14.05 -13.81 -20.65
N LEU A 118 15.07 -13.48 -19.84
CA LEU A 118 16.47 -13.80 -20.13
C LEU A 118 16.69 -15.33 -20.24
N ALA A 119 16.10 -16.08 -19.33
CA ALA A 119 16.16 -17.54 -19.33
C ALA A 119 15.45 -18.16 -20.56
N ALA A 120 14.32 -17.61 -20.97
CA ALA A 120 13.61 -18.03 -22.18
C ALA A 120 14.41 -17.67 -23.43
N ALA A 121 14.98 -16.46 -23.52
CA ALA A 121 15.81 -16.03 -24.63
C ALA A 121 17.05 -16.92 -24.84
N ALA A 122 17.58 -17.53 -23.80
CA ALA A 122 18.69 -18.47 -23.92
C ALA A 122 18.29 -19.81 -24.59
N ARG A 123 16.99 -20.10 -24.71
CA ARG A 123 16.46 -21.38 -25.22
C ARG A 123 15.70 -21.25 -26.55
N THR A 124 15.49 -20.04 -27.05
CA THR A 124 14.77 -19.77 -28.29
C THR A 124 15.59 -18.92 -29.23
N GLU A 125 15.36 -19.04 -30.53
CA GLU A 125 15.92 -18.13 -31.54
C GLU A 125 14.90 -17.09 -32.01
N ARG A 126 13.72 -17.04 -31.41
CA ARG A 126 12.71 -16.03 -31.73
C ARG A 126 13.23 -14.63 -31.46
N PRO A 127 12.95 -13.66 -32.35
CA PRO A 127 13.49 -12.31 -32.25
C PRO A 127 12.96 -11.52 -31.04
N LEU A 128 11.76 -11.88 -30.54
CA LEU A 128 11.10 -11.24 -29.40
C LEU A 128 10.78 -12.26 -28.33
N VAL A 129 10.93 -11.85 -27.05
CA VAL A 129 10.46 -12.61 -25.90
C VAL A 129 9.61 -11.68 -25.03
N ALA A 130 8.38 -12.10 -24.71
CA ALA A 130 7.44 -11.25 -23.97
C ALA A 130 6.68 -12.04 -22.88
N PRO A 131 6.30 -11.42 -21.77
CA PRO A 131 5.52 -12.06 -20.74
C PRO A 131 4.05 -12.19 -21.15
N ARG A 132 3.40 -13.24 -20.66
CA ARG A 132 1.94 -13.37 -20.64
C ARG A 132 1.51 -13.40 -19.18
N TYR A 133 0.98 -12.28 -18.70
CA TYR A 133 0.55 -12.13 -17.31
C TYR A 133 -0.79 -12.82 -17.06
N ALA A 134 -0.87 -13.65 -16.02
CA ALA A 134 -2.12 -14.31 -15.61
C ALA A 134 -3.21 -13.30 -15.22
N GLY A 135 -2.84 -12.17 -14.62
CA GLY A 135 -3.73 -11.08 -14.22
C GLY A 135 -3.89 -9.96 -15.26
N GLY A 136 -3.34 -10.13 -16.48
CA GLY A 136 -3.35 -9.09 -17.53
C GLY A 136 -2.30 -7.99 -17.29
N GLY A 137 -2.42 -6.86 -18.01
CA GLY A 137 -1.52 -5.71 -17.82
C GLY A 137 -0.43 -5.55 -18.87
N GLY A 138 -0.75 -5.88 -20.13
CA GLY A 138 0.15 -5.62 -21.27
C GLY A 138 1.17 -6.73 -21.53
N ILE A 139 2.20 -6.36 -22.30
CA ILE A 139 3.23 -7.29 -22.77
C ILE A 139 4.65 -6.90 -22.32
N ASN A 140 4.79 -5.84 -21.56
CA ASN A 140 6.10 -5.37 -21.09
C ASN A 140 6.50 -6.04 -19.77
N PRO A 141 7.81 -6.21 -19.54
CA PRO A 141 8.95 -5.86 -20.42
C PRO A 141 9.06 -6.78 -21.65
N VAL A 142 9.62 -6.27 -22.75
CA VAL A 142 9.87 -7.06 -23.98
C VAL A 142 11.37 -7.19 -24.22
N LEU A 143 11.87 -8.40 -24.36
CA LEU A 143 13.24 -8.62 -24.83
C LEU A 143 13.24 -8.64 -26.36
N VAL A 144 14.11 -7.82 -26.95
CA VAL A 144 14.32 -7.69 -28.39
C VAL A 144 15.75 -8.12 -28.70
N ARG A 145 15.94 -9.12 -29.55
CA ARG A 145 17.28 -9.52 -30.00
C ARG A 145 17.88 -8.48 -30.93
N HIS A 146 19.19 -8.31 -30.91
CA HIS A 146 19.90 -7.33 -31.75
C HIS A 146 19.59 -7.48 -33.24
N VAL A 147 19.46 -8.72 -33.73
CA VAL A 147 19.07 -9.00 -35.12
C VAL A 147 17.66 -8.51 -35.51
N ALA A 148 16.88 -8.10 -34.52
CA ALA A 148 15.52 -7.62 -34.67
C ALA A 148 15.35 -6.13 -34.28
N PHE A 149 16.43 -5.40 -34.06
CA PHE A 149 16.34 -3.97 -33.75
C PHE A 149 15.67 -3.18 -34.89
N ASP A 150 15.91 -3.57 -36.14
CA ASP A 150 15.25 -2.96 -37.32
C ASP A 150 13.71 -3.14 -37.33
N LEU A 151 13.17 -4.07 -36.51
CA LEU A 151 11.71 -4.20 -36.34
C LEU A 151 11.08 -2.96 -35.71
N VAL A 152 11.87 -2.16 -35.00
CA VAL A 152 11.41 -0.90 -34.44
C VAL A 152 10.92 0.07 -35.50
N ASP A 153 11.44 0.03 -36.73
CA ASP A 153 10.99 0.86 -37.84
C ASP A 153 9.51 0.65 -38.20
N ARG A 154 8.97 -0.48 -37.81
CA ARG A 154 7.54 -0.82 -37.96
C ARG A 154 6.68 -0.40 -36.76
N VAL A 155 7.30 0.07 -35.69
CA VAL A 155 6.61 0.57 -34.48
C VAL A 155 6.35 2.06 -34.65
N THR A 156 5.09 2.47 -34.57
CA THR A 156 4.69 3.89 -34.75
C THR A 156 3.73 4.33 -33.63
N GLY A 157 3.77 5.63 -33.26
CA GLY A 157 2.87 6.24 -32.28
C GLY A 157 3.20 5.85 -30.85
N ASP A 158 2.16 5.77 -30.00
CA ASP A 158 2.30 5.64 -28.55
C ASP A 158 2.14 4.21 -28.00
N ARG A 159 2.04 3.19 -28.86
CA ARG A 159 1.68 1.83 -28.44
C ARG A 159 2.85 0.84 -28.33
N GLY A 160 4.08 1.29 -28.52
CA GLY A 160 5.26 0.43 -28.45
C GLY A 160 5.13 -0.83 -29.33
N PHE A 161 5.67 -1.96 -28.87
CA PHE A 161 5.60 -3.24 -29.60
C PHE A 161 4.22 -3.91 -29.61
N GLY A 162 3.25 -3.47 -28.82
CA GLY A 162 1.96 -4.14 -28.66
C GLY A 162 1.24 -4.44 -29.98
N PRO A 163 0.94 -3.45 -30.83
CA PRO A 163 0.28 -3.67 -32.12
C PRO A 163 1.08 -4.52 -33.07
N PHE A 164 2.42 -4.39 -33.08
CA PHE A 164 3.30 -5.20 -33.91
C PHE A 164 3.24 -6.67 -33.49
N ILE A 165 3.38 -6.96 -32.19
CA ILE A 165 3.33 -8.31 -31.65
C ILE A 165 1.96 -8.96 -31.89
N ALA A 166 0.85 -8.21 -31.78
CA ALA A 166 -0.49 -8.73 -32.01
C ALA A 166 -0.70 -9.28 -33.41
N THR A 167 0.07 -8.81 -34.40
CA THR A 167 0.02 -9.24 -35.81
C THR A 167 1.16 -10.18 -36.24
N HIS A 168 2.14 -10.41 -35.35
CA HIS A 168 3.34 -11.22 -35.66
C HIS A 168 3.64 -12.20 -34.49
N LEU A 169 2.65 -13.00 -34.11
CA LEU A 169 2.76 -13.94 -32.99
C LEU A 169 3.85 -15.01 -33.21
N ASP A 170 4.16 -15.32 -34.43
CA ASP A 170 5.23 -16.25 -34.85
C ASP A 170 6.64 -15.76 -34.50
N LEU A 171 6.81 -14.44 -34.33
CA LEU A 171 8.08 -13.84 -33.93
C LEU A 171 8.32 -13.81 -32.43
N VAL A 172 7.31 -14.17 -31.59
CA VAL A 172 7.34 -14.00 -30.14
C VAL A 172 7.43 -15.33 -29.42
N GLU A 173 8.39 -15.45 -28.51
CA GLU A 173 8.40 -16.44 -27.46
C GLU A 173 7.64 -15.89 -26.25
N TRP A 174 6.61 -16.61 -25.82
CA TRP A 174 5.79 -16.19 -24.67
C TRP A 174 6.25 -16.86 -23.40
N VAL A 175 6.34 -16.08 -22.33
CA VAL A 175 6.67 -16.55 -20.97
C VAL A 175 5.47 -16.31 -20.07
N ASP A 176 4.83 -17.39 -19.61
CA ASP A 176 3.73 -17.28 -18.67
C ASP A 176 4.26 -16.86 -17.30
N VAL A 177 3.68 -15.79 -16.75
CA VAL A 177 4.06 -15.18 -15.45
C VAL A 177 2.84 -14.84 -14.63
N ASP A 178 2.97 -14.96 -13.31
CA ASP A 178 1.93 -14.58 -12.37
C ASP A 178 1.82 -13.07 -12.20
N GLY A 179 0.65 -12.62 -11.72
CA GLY A 179 0.35 -11.23 -11.41
C GLY A 179 0.01 -10.39 -12.63
N SER A 180 0.23 -9.08 -12.55
CA SER A 180 -0.07 -8.08 -13.58
C SER A 180 1.00 -7.00 -13.62
N ASN A 181 1.09 -6.26 -14.72
CA ASN A 181 1.97 -5.10 -14.87
C ASN A 181 1.26 -3.99 -15.66
N PRO A 182 0.24 -3.33 -15.07
CA PRO A 182 -0.53 -2.30 -15.74
C PRO A 182 0.25 -0.99 -15.86
N ASP A 183 -0.05 -0.23 -16.92
CA ASP A 183 0.39 1.15 -17.07
C ASP A 183 -0.34 2.06 -16.06
N VAL A 184 0.35 3.08 -15.58
CA VAL A 184 -0.25 4.18 -14.80
C VAL A 184 -0.43 5.36 -15.73
N ASP A 185 -1.62 5.55 -16.30
CA ASP A 185 -1.91 6.62 -17.26
C ASP A 185 -2.68 7.80 -16.67
N THR A 186 -3.40 7.55 -15.59
CA THR A 186 -4.26 8.52 -14.93
C THR A 186 -4.05 8.52 -13.41
N PRO A 187 -4.45 9.59 -12.69
CA PRO A 187 -4.50 9.56 -11.23
C PRO A 187 -5.33 8.41 -10.65
N ALA A 188 -6.38 7.97 -11.37
CA ALA A 188 -7.19 6.83 -10.95
C ALA A 188 -6.42 5.49 -11.01
N ASP A 189 -5.53 5.32 -12.02
CA ASP A 189 -4.65 4.15 -12.07
C ASP A 189 -3.66 4.15 -10.91
N LEU A 190 -3.12 5.32 -10.57
CA LEU A 190 -2.22 5.46 -9.42
C LEU A 190 -2.93 5.11 -8.11
N ALA A 191 -4.16 5.60 -7.91
CA ALA A 191 -4.96 5.28 -6.74
C ALA A 191 -5.23 3.78 -6.63
N ARG A 192 -5.57 3.12 -7.75
CA ARG A 192 -5.77 1.68 -7.81
C ARG A 192 -4.49 0.91 -7.43
N ILE A 193 -3.32 1.31 -7.95
CA ILE A 193 -2.04 0.69 -7.57
C ILE A 193 -1.75 0.86 -6.07
N ALA A 194 -2.02 2.03 -5.50
CA ALA A 194 -1.84 2.27 -4.06
C ALA A 194 -2.76 1.37 -3.21
N GLU A 195 -4.03 1.20 -3.62
CA GLU A 195 -4.97 0.29 -2.97
C GLU A 195 -4.50 -1.18 -3.07
N GLU A 196 -4.01 -1.60 -4.23
CA GLU A 196 -3.46 -2.94 -4.43
C GLU A 196 -2.23 -3.21 -3.55
N LEU A 197 -1.29 -2.25 -3.46
CA LEU A 197 -0.10 -2.35 -2.60
C LEU A 197 -0.49 -2.42 -1.12
N TRP A 198 -1.49 -1.64 -0.71
CA TRP A 198 -2.07 -1.71 0.63
C TRP A 198 -2.63 -3.11 0.91
N ALA A 199 -3.50 -3.59 0.04
CA ALA A 199 -4.14 -4.91 0.16
C ALA A 199 -3.11 -6.06 0.17
N GLU A 200 -2.10 -6.01 -0.69
CA GLU A 200 -1.01 -6.99 -0.73
C GLU A 200 -0.25 -7.05 0.61
N ARG A 201 0.02 -5.88 1.19
CA ARG A 201 0.73 -5.79 2.47
C ARG A 201 -0.11 -6.33 3.64
N VAL A 202 -1.42 -6.05 3.64
CA VAL A 202 -2.36 -6.63 4.61
C VAL A 202 -2.42 -8.14 4.48
N ARG A 203 -2.56 -8.66 3.24
CA ARG A 203 -2.56 -10.12 2.98
C ARG A 203 -1.25 -10.76 3.44
N ALA A 204 -0.11 -10.20 3.05
CA ALA A 204 1.20 -10.74 3.40
C ALA A 204 1.43 -10.79 4.92
N ASN A 205 0.96 -9.77 5.68
CA ASN A 205 1.01 -9.80 7.14
C ASN A 205 0.11 -10.91 7.69
N ARG A 206 -1.14 -11.00 7.22
CA ARG A 206 -2.09 -12.05 7.64
C ARG A 206 -1.53 -13.44 7.36
N ASP A 207 -1.05 -13.69 6.16
CA ASP A 207 -0.53 -15.01 5.74
C ASP A 207 0.72 -15.39 6.53
N GLN A 208 1.57 -14.40 6.88
CA GLN A 208 2.70 -14.63 7.78
C GLN A 208 2.24 -15.03 9.17
N VAL A 209 1.29 -14.29 9.76
CA VAL A 209 0.72 -14.62 11.08
C VAL A 209 0.11 -16.01 11.07
N GLU A 210 -0.75 -16.33 10.08
CA GLU A 210 -1.39 -17.64 9.96
C GLU A 210 -0.39 -18.79 9.87
N ARG A 211 0.72 -18.59 9.20
CA ARG A 211 1.77 -19.62 9.01
C ARG A 211 2.57 -19.87 10.30
N VAL A 212 2.81 -18.83 11.11
CA VAL A 212 3.71 -18.95 12.27
C VAL A 212 2.99 -19.07 13.61
N ARG A 213 1.70 -18.72 13.69
CA ARG A 213 0.97 -18.77 14.97
C ARG A 213 0.79 -20.19 15.49
N GLU A 214 0.87 -20.32 16.81
CA GLU A 214 0.61 -21.57 17.53
C GLU A 214 -0.75 -21.56 18.24
N VAL A 215 -1.30 -20.35 18.47
CA VAL A 215 -2.59 -20.15 19.14
C VAL A 215 -3.54 -19.49 18.14
N PRO A 216 -4.72 -20.10 17.88
CA PRO A 216 -5.73 -19.46 17.03
C PRO A 216 -6.35 -18.27 17.75
N ASP A 217 -6.82 -17.28 16.95
CA ASP A 217 -7.68 -16.24 17.52
C ASP A 217 -9.01 -16.84 17.95
N GLY A 218 -9.54 -16.36 19.08
CA GLY A 218 -10.90 -16.68 19.49
C GLY A 218 -11.93 -15.98 18.60
N PRO A 219 -13.21 -16.37 18.71
CA PRO A 219 -14.29 -15.79 17.89
C PRO A 219 -14.44 -14.28 18.08
N ASP A 220 -14.08 -13.76 19.23
CA ASP A 220 -13.92 -12.33 19.53
C ASP A 220 -12.50 -12.07 20.04
N PHE A 221 -11.64 -11.59 19.15
CA PHE A 221 -10.23 -11.34 19.44
C PHE A 221 -10.01 -10.38 20.60
N TYR A 222 -10.90 -9.40 20.76
CA TYR A 222 -10.73 -8.34 21.76
C TYR A 222 -11.39 -8.65 23.11
N ALA A 223 -12.36 -9.54 23.16
CA ALA A 223 -13.11 -9.85 24.39
C ALA A 223 -12.22 -10.18 25.62
N PRO A 224 -11.14 -10.99 25.51
CA PRO A 224 -10.27 -11.32 26.66
C PRO A 224 -9.47 -10.13 27.21
N VAL A 225 -9.33 -9.05 26.43
CA VAL A 225 -8.51 -7.88 26.78
C VAL A 225 -9.29 -6.58 26.82
N ARG A 226 -10.63 -6.66 26.84
CA ARG A 226 -11.52 -5.50 26.80
C ARG A 226 -11.22 -4.47 27.91
N SER A 227 -10.78 -4.92 29.10
CA SER A 227 -10.43 -4.03 30.21
C SER A 227 -9.27 -3.08 29.89
N ILE A 228 -8.32 -3.52 29.06
CA ILE A 228 -7.16 -2.70 28.65
C ILE A 228 -7.58 -1.51 27.76
N PHE A 229 -8.75 -1.64 27.10
CA PHE A 229 -9.27 -0.60 26.18
C PHE A 229 -10.28 0.34 26.85
N ARG A 230 -10.64 0.08 28.12
CA ARG A 230 -11.45 1.04 28.89
C ARG A 230 -10.58 2.25 29.27
N ALA A 231 -11.17 3.41 29.20
CA ALA A 231 -10.53 4.65 29.62
C ALA A 231 -11.56 5.51 30.35
N ASP A 232 -11.12 6.29 31.32
CA ASP A 232 -11.96 7.28 31.98
C ASP A 232 -12.48 8.30 30.94
N PRO A 233 -13.81 8.46 30.78
CA PRO A 233 -14.38 9.44 29.86
C PRO A 233 -13.98 10.88 30.19
N ASP A 234 -13.72 11.17 31.42
CA ASP A 234 -13.42 12.50 31.95
C ASP A 234 -11.90 12.78 32.06
N ARG A 235 -11.04 11.89 31.53
CA ARG A 235 -9.58 12.04 31.53
C ARG A 235 -9.14 13.32 30.81
N THR A 236 -8.07 13.92 31.26
CA THR A 236 -7.52 15.19 30.75
C THR A 236 -6.06 15.09 30.26
N ASP A 237 -5.47 13.91 30.33
CA ASP A 237 -4.06 13.65 29.99
C ASP A 237 -3.90 12.95 28.64
N ASP A 238 -4.84 13.14 27.71
CA ASP A 238 -4.85 12.53 26.37
C ASP A 238 -4.89 13.63 25.30
N ALA A 239 -3.72 13.98 24.75
CA ALA A 239 -3.58 15.04 23.77
C ALA A 239 -4.34 14.76 22.45
N VAL A 240 -4.54 13.47 22.07
CA VAL A 240 -5.40 13.10 20.93
C VAL A 240 -6.84 13.41 21.24
N LEU A 241 -7.31 13.08 22.44
CA LEU A 241 -8.67 13.40 22.87
C LEU A 241 -8.90 14.91 22.91
N ASP A 242 -7.92 15.69 23.37
CA ASP A 242 -8.04 17.16 23.39
C ASP A 242 -8.13 17.73 21.97
N HIS A 243 -7.38 17.16 21.03
CA HIS A 243 -7.52 17.52 19.62
C HIS A 243 -8.91 17.18 19.06
N LEU A 244 -9.44 15.98 19.35
CA LEU A 244 -10.78 15.57 18.94
C LEU A 244 -11.87 16.46 19.56
N ARG A 245 -11.73 16.82 20.86
CA ARG A 245 -12.62 17.77 21.53
C ARG A 245 -12.65 19.14 20.82
N GLY A 246 -11.50 19.60 20.32
CA GLY A 246 -11.39 20.84 19.58
C GLY A 246 -12.10 20.81 18.21
N LEU A 247 -12.31 19.63 17.62
CA LEU A 247 -13.02 19.43 16.36
C LEU A 247 -14.53 19.27 16.55
N ALA A 248 -14.97 18.82 17.73
CA ALA A 248 -16.36 18.49 18.05
C ALA A 248 -17.20 19.74 18.32
N ARG A 249 -18.49 19.73 17.92
CA ARG A 249 -19.45 20.81 18.14
C ARG A 249 -20.71 20.27 18.83
N ALA A 250 -21.23 21.00 19.80
CA ALA A 250 -22.32 20.56 20.69
C ALA A 250 -23.58 20.04 19.95
N GLY A 251 -23.94 20.58 18.80
CA GLY A 251 -25.13 20.18 18.05
C GLY A 251 -24.94 18.99 17.10
N GLU A 252 -23.73 18.47 16.97
CA GLU A 252 -23.37 17.45 15.98
C GLU A 252 -23.68 16.03 16.46
N ALA A 253 -23.90 15.13 15.50
CA ALA A 253 -23.77 13.69 15.68
C ALA A 253 -22.39 13.24 15.19
N TRP A 254 -21.75 12.32 15.90
CA TRP A 254 -20.50 11.70 15.51
C TRP A 254 -20.67 10.19 15.33
N LEU A 255 -20.10 9.65 14.26
CA LEU A 255 -20.00 8.21 13.98
C LEU A 255 -18.59 7.75 14.37
N ASP A 256 -18.47 6.87 15.36
CA ASP A 256 -17.20 6.25 15.75
C ASP A 256 -17.16 4.82 15.20
N ILE A 257 -16.31 4.59 14.18
CA ILE A 257 -16.17 3.33 13.46
C ILE A 257 -15.01 2.54 14.10
N GLY A 258 -15.33 1.36 14.65
CA GLY A 258 -14.40 0.59 15.47
C GLY A 258 -14.25 1.20 16.87
N ALA A 259 -15.38 1.60 17.47
CA ALA A 259 -15.42 2.35 18.71
C ALA A 259 -14.85 1.59 19.93
N GLY A 260 -14.72 0.27 19.84
CA GLY A 260 -14.20 -0.57 20.89
C GLY A 260 -14.96 -0.40 22.23
N ALA A 261 -14.22 -0.25 23.30
CA ALA A 261 -14.78 0.02 24.64
C ALA A 261 -15.15 1.49 24.87
N GLY A 262 -15.18 2.32 23.81
CA GLY A 262 -15.62 3.70 23.90
C GLY A 262 -14.55 4.71 24.31
N ARG A 263 -13.27 4.40 24.09
CA ARG A 263 -12.13 5.28 24.47
C ARG A 263 -12.31 6.73 24.03
N TYR A 264 -12.83 6.96 22.82
CA TYR A 264 -13.12 8.30 22.29
C TYR A 264 -14.61 8.59 22.19
N ALA A 265 -15.46 7.57 21.95
CA ALA A 265 -16.91 7.72 21.92
C ALA A 265 -17.48 8.34 23.18
N LEU A 266 -17.10 7.83 24.37
CA LEU A 266 -17.65 8.29 25.64
C LEU A 266 -17.27 9.74 25.98
N PRO A 267 -15.99 10.17 25.89
CA PRO A 267 -15.66 11.58 26.13
C PRO A 267 -16.24 12.53 25.08
N LEU A 268 -16.36 12.13 23.82
CA LEU A 268 -17.01 12.94 22.78
C LEU A 268 -18.49 13.12 23.05
N ALA A 269 -19.17 12.10 23.60
CA ALA A 269 -20.57 12.17 23.99
C ALA A 269 -20.87 13.25 25.06
N ARG A 270 -19.85 13.68 25.84
CA ARG A 270 -19.97 14.82 26.76
C ARG A 270 -20.17 16.17 26.05
N ILE A 271 -19.79 16.25 24.76
CA ILE A 271 -19.71 17.50 24.01
C ILE A 271 -20.80 17.54 22.92
N VAL A 272 -20.97 16.43 22.19
CA VAL A 272 -21.83 16.35 21.02
C VAL A 272 -23.25 15.93 21.38
N ARG A 273 -24.18 16.13 20.45
CA ARG A 273 -25.58 15.74 20.60
C ARG A 273 -25.77 14.22 20.72
N GLU A 274 -25.03 13.46 19.92
CA GLU A 274 -25.11 11.99 19.84
C GLU A 274 -23.80 11.41 19.33
N VAL A 275 -23.43 10.22 19.84
CA VAL A 275 -22.39 9.39 19.23
C VAL A 275 -23.02 8.07 18.79
N VAL A 276 -22.84 7.73 17.52
CA VAL A 276 -23.16 6.42 16.98
C VAL A 276 -21.88 5.60 16.96
N ALA A 277 -21.78 4.58 17.81
CA ALA A 277 -20.61 3.75 17.97
C ALA A 277 -20.81 2.41 17.26
N VAL A 278 -19.98 2.09 16.28
CA VAL A 278 -20.02 0.83 15.53
C VAL A 278 -18.78 0.01 15.84
N ASP A 279 -18.95 -1.26 16.21
CA ASP A 279 -17.84 -2.19 16.44
C ASP A 279 -18.27 -3.63 16.15
N PRO A 280 -17.43 -4.50 15.56
CA PRO A 280 -17.77 -5.90 15.33
C PRO A 280 -17.71 -6.77 16.58
N SER A 281 -17.11 -6.31 17.69
CA SER A 281 -16.96 -7.06 18.94
C SER A 281 -18.10 -6.76 19.91
N ALA A 282 -18.98 -7.74 20.12
CA ALA A 282 -20.03 -7.65 21.11
C ALA A 282 -19.46 -7.43 22.54
N GLY A 283 -18.30 -8.02 22.85
CA GLY A 283 -17.62 -7.85 24.14
C GLY A 283 -17.13 -6.43 24.36
N MET A 284 -16.59 -5.78 23.33
CA MET A 284 -16.16 -4.39 23.37
C MET A 284 -17.34 -3.44 23.54
N LEU A 285 -18.42 -3.64 22.77
CA LEU A 285 -19.64 -2.84 22.91
C LEU A 285 -20.32 -3.05 24.27
N GLY A 286 -20.19 -4.23 24.86
CA GLY A 286 -20.60 -4.48 26.25
C GLY A 286 -19.86 -3.56 27.22
N SER A 287 -18.54 -3.49 27.13
CA SER A 287 -17.71 -2.60 27.94
C SER A 287 -18.00 -1.12 27.70
N LEU A 288 -18.30 -0.73 26.44
CA LEU A 288 -18.73 0.64 26.11
C LEU A 288 -20.03 0.99 26.82
N ARG A 289 -21.05 0.10 26.78
CA ARG A 289 -22.35 0.32 27.46
C ARG A 289 -22.19 0.39 28.96
N GLU A 290 -21.37 -0.47 29.59
CA GLU A 290 -21.03 -0.42 30.99
C GLU A 290 -20.39 0.93 31.36
N GLY A 291 -19.36 1.36 30.63
CA GLY A 291 -18.70 2.64 30.85
C GLY A 291 -19.62 3.85 30.66
N ALA A 292 -20.55 3.80 29.68
CA ALA A 292 -21.56 4.82 29.47
C ALA A 292 -22.53 4.91 30.70
N ALA A 293 -22.98 3.77 31.21
CA ALA A 293 -23.86 3.72 32.38
C ALA A 293 -23.15 4.24 33.63
N GLU A 294 -21.93 3.80 33.92
CA GLU A 294 -21.11 4.25 35.04
C GLU A 294 -20.87 5.77 35.01
N ALA A 295 -20.64 6.32 33.81
CA ALA A 295 -20.40 7.74 33.62
C ALA A 295 -21.68 8.57 33.43
N ALA A 296 -22.87 7.97 33.54
CA ALA A 296 -24.18 8.61 33.30
C ALA A 296 -24.25 9.30 31.87
N ILE A 297 -23.71 8.65 30.84
CA ILE A 297 -23.75 9.09 29.44
C ILE A 297 -24.89 8.35 28.76
N ALA A 298 -25.92 9.09 28.27
CA ALA A 298 -27.13 8.50 27.70
C ALA A 298 -27.24 8.66 26.17
N ASN A 299 -26.38 9.46 25.54
CA ASN A 299 -26.44 9.83 24.14
C ASN A 299 -25.44 9.05 23.25
N VAL A 300 -25.14 7.80 23.61
CA VAL A 300 -24.33 6.87 22.82
C VAL A 300 -25.21 5.74 22.33
N ARG A 301 -25.28 5.56 21.02
CA ARG A 301 -25.98 4.45 20.34
C ARG A 301 -24.98 3.43 19.85
N ALA A 302 -24.85 2.29 20.54
CA ALA A 302 -23.90 1.24 20.22
C ALA A 302 -24.54 0.17 19.33
N ILE A 303 -23.97 -0.04 18.12
CA ILE A 303 -24.45 -0.94 17.07
C ILE A 303 -23.34 -1.95 16.73
N GLU A 304 -23.66 -3.24 16.82
CA GLU A 304 -22.74 -4.30 16.41
C GLU A 304 -22.71 -4.39 14.87
N GLY A 305 -21.50 -4.36 14.31
CA GLY A 305 -21.31 -4.51 12.87
C GLY A 305 -19.90 -4.19 12.42
N ARG A 306 -19.57 -4.67 11.22
CA ARG A 306 -18.27 -4.46 10.56
C ARG A 306 -18.41 -3.37 9.49
N TRP A 307 -17.40 -2.51 9.37
CA TRP A 307 -17.32 -1.50 8.34
C TRP A 307 -16.52 -2.02 7.12
N PRO A 308 -16.90 -1.72 5.86
CA PRO A 308 -18.08 -0.97 5.42
C PRO A 308 -19.41 -1.65 5.80
N PRO A 309 -20.51 -0.86 5.97
CA PRO A 309 -21.75 -1.40 6.51
C PRO A 309 -22.45 -2.37 5.56
N SER A 310 -22.82 -3.55 6.08
CA SER A 310 -23.75 -4.47 5.41
C SER A 310 -25.12 -3.81 5.23
N PRO A 311 -26.04 -4.38 4.41
CA PRO A 311 -27.41 -3.88 4.30
C PRO A 311 -28.13 -3.78 5.65
N GLU A 312 -27.92 -4.74 6.56
CA GLU A 312 -28.52 -4.78 7.90
C GLU A 312 -27.97 -3.67 8.78
N LEU A 313 -26.63 -3.48 8.79
CA LEU A 313 -25.99 -2.40 9.53
C LEU A 313 -26.41 -1.04 8.97
N ARG A 314 -26.50 -0.89 7.64
CA ARG A 314 -26.98 0.32 6.99
C ARG A 314 -28.42 0.67 7.40
N ALA A 315 -29.29 -0.33 7.46
CA ALA A 315 -30.67 -0.15 7.97
C ALA A 315 -30.69 0.29 9.44
N ALA A 316 -29.80 -0.24 10.29
CA ALA A 316 -29.68 0.13 11.69
C ALA A 316 -29.07 1.53 11.90
N LEU A 317 -28.17 1.95 11.02
CA LEU A 317 -27.56 3.28 11.03
C LEU A 317 -28.56 4.37 10.65
N GLY A 318 -29.43 4.09 9.68
CA GLY A 318 -30.34 5.05 9.06
C GLY A 318 -29.78 5.64 7.75
N PRO A 319 -30.44 6.64 7.17
CA PRO A 319 -30.03 7.23 5.89
C PRO A 319 -28.72 8.02 5.98
N ASP A 320 -27.95 8.03 4.89
CA ASP A 320 -26.76 8.86 4.75
C ASP A 320 -27.12 10.34 4.53
N PRO A 321 -26.33 11.28 5.06
CA PRO A 321 -25.22 11.07 5.99
C PRO A 321 -25.69 10.70 7.40
N VAL A 322 -25.10 9.66 7.96
CA VAL A 322 -25.41 9.13 9.30
C VAL A 322 -25.09 10.13 10.41
N ALA A 323 -24.00 10.91 10.21
CA ALA A 323 -23.48 11.83 11.21
C ALA A 323 -22.92 13.11 10.56
N ASP A 324 -22.61 14.11 11.39
CA ASP A 324 -21.91 15.31 10.95
C ASP A 324 -20.41 15.08 10.83
N ALA A 325 -19.85 14.22 11.67
CA ALA A 325 -18.46 13.79 11.60
C ALA A 325 -18.34 12.28 11.80
N ALA A 326 -17.35 11.66 11.11
CA ALA A 326 -16.97 10.26 11.29
C ALA A 326 -15.54 10.17 11.81
N LEU A 327 -15.30 9.23 12.71
CA LEU A 327 -14.03 8.96 13.35
C LEU A 327 -13.64 7.49 13.12
N ILE A 328 -12.38 7.26 12.78
CA ILE A 328 -11.68 6.00 13.03
C ILE A 328 -10.52 6.28 13.97
N ALA A 329 -10.35 5.44 14.98
CA ALA A 329 -9.24 5.60 15.91
C ALA A 329 -8.53 4.26 16.12
N HIS A 330 -7.32 4.16 15.60
CA HIS A 330 -6.53 2.93 15.58
C HIS A 330 -7.21 1.75 14.86
N VAL A 331 -7.97 2.06 13.81
CA VAL A 331 -8.71 1.14 12.94
C VAL A 331 -8.22 1.32 11.50
N GLY A 332 -8.34 0.28 10.66
CA GLY A 332 -8.04 0.34 9.23
C GLY A 332 -6.73 -0.31 8.82
N TYR A 333 -5.78 -0.52 9.72
CA TYR A 333 -4.45 -1.08 9.39
C TYR A 333 -4.51 -2.46 8.72
N ASP A 334 -5.48 -3.28 9.10
CA ASP A 334 -5.69 -4.66 8.64
C ASP A 334 -6.90 -4.80 7.70
N VAL A 335 -7.46 -3.69 7.26
CA VAL A 335 -8.56 -3.66 6.28
C VAL A 335 -7.96 -3.79 4.89
N GLU A 336 -8.22 -4.92 4.23
CA GLU A 336 -7.70 -5.20 2.89
C GLU A 336 -8.30 -4.25 1.85
N ASP A 337 -9.63 -4.09 1.83
CA ASP A 337 -10.36 -3.22 0.91
C ASP A 337 -10.48 -1.79 1.48
N ILE A 338 -9.35 -1.12 1.64
CA ILE A 338 -9.28 0.21 2.28
C ILE A 338 -9.99 1.30 1.46
N GLY A 339 -10.01 1.22 0.14
CA GLY A 339 -10.69 2.17 -0.73
C GLY A 339 -12.20 2.24 -0.44
N PRO A 340 -12.96 1.14 -0.57
CA PRO A 340 -14.38 1.07 -0.19
C PRO A 340 -14.65 1.41 1.27
N PHE A 341 -13.71 1.13 2.18
CA PHE A 341 -13.81 1.51 3.59
C PHE A 341 -13.85 3.03 3.76
N VAL A 342 -12.92 3.74 3.12
CA VAL A 342 -12.85 5.21 3.16
C VAL A 342 -14.06 5.83 2.46
N ASP A 343 -14.46 5.32 1.29
CA ASP A 343 -15.62 5.82 0.55
C ASP A 343 -16.90 5.73 1.39
N ALA A 344 -17.13 4.62 2.06
CA ALA A 344 -18.28 4.45 2.94
C ALA A 344 -18.25 5.43 4.14
N MET A 345 -17.05 5.71 4.69
CA MET A 345 -16.88 6.68 5.76
C MET A 345 -17.19 8.10 5.30
N GLU A 346 -16.71 8.49 4.10
CA GLU A 346 -16.97 9.80 3.51
C GLU A 346 -18.47 10.01 3.20
N VAL A 347 -19.16 8.97 2.73
CA VAL A 347 -20.62 9.02 2.48
C VAL A 347 -21.40 9.17 3.78
N ALA A 348 -20.96 8.54 4.86
CA ALA A 348 -21.63 8.57 6.15
C ALA A 348 -21.43 9.88 6.92
N ALA A 349 -20.47 10.73 6.53
CA ALA A 349 -20.14 11.99 7.22
C ALA A 349 -20.50 13.22 6.39
N ARG A 350 -21.23 14.16 6.99
CA ARG A 350 -21.62 15.40 6.30
C ARG A 350 -20.51 16.43 6.19
N ARG A 351 -19.67 16.55 7.21
CA ARG A 351 -18.70 17.66 7.38
C ARG A 351 -17.25 17.22 7.44
N LEU A 352 -16.97 16.17 8.18
CA LEU A 352 -15.59 15.85 8.56
C LEU A 352 -15.39 14.34 8.73
N CYS A 353 -14.35 13.82 8.12
CA CYS A 353 -13.79 12.49 8.45
C CYS A 353 -12.48 12.68 9.22
N VAL A 354 -12.31 11.99 10.32
CA VAL A 354 -11.11 12.01 11.16
C VAL A 354 -10.54 10.62 11.27
N ALA A 355 -9.24 10.49 10.99
CA ALA A 355 -8.50 9.25 11.21
C ALA A 355 -7.41 9.49 12.25
N VAL A 356 -7.46 8.78 13.37
CA VAL A 356 -6.38 8.73 14.36
C VAL A 356 -5.57 7.48 14.10
N MET A 357 -4.38 7.66 13.56
CA MET A 357 -3.49 6.55 13.21
C MET A 357 -2.10 6.77 13.81
N MET A 358 -1.37 5.70 14.03
CA MET A 358 0.02 5.74 14.46
C MET A 358 0.94 5.75 13.22
N ASP A 359 2.16 6.24 13.38
CA ASP A 359 3.23 6.15 12.38
C ASP A 359 3.65 4.69 12.10
N ARG A 360 3.40 3.80 13.07
CA ARG A 360 3.55 2.35 12.97
C ARG A 360 2.30 1.66 13.46
N GLN A 361 2.05 0.45 12.97
CA GLN A 361 0.90 -0.36 13.36
C GLN A 361 0.81 -0.58 14.89
N PRO A 362 -0.40 -0.68 15.45
CA PRO A 362 -0.58 -1.16 16.81
C PRO A 362 0.07 -2.53 17.00
N GLY A 363 0.85 -2.73 18.04
CA GLY A 363 1.62 -3.97 18.23
C GLY A 363 3.06 -3.92 17.70
N SER A 364 3.53 -2.78 17.19
CA SER A 364 4.93 -2.58 16.81
C SER A 364 5.92 -2.81 17.96
N LEU A 365 5.47 -2.70 19.22
CA LEU A 365 6.26 -3.06 20.40
C LEU A 365 6.77 -4.51 20.36
N ALA A 366 6.02 -5.42 19.74
CA ALA A 366 6.41 -6.82 19.61
C ALA A 366 7.33 -7.10 18.40
N GLU A 367 7.58 -6.13 17.53
CA GLU A 367 8.38 -6.36 16.31
C GLU A 367 9.81 -6.81 16.62
N GLY A 368 10.44 -6.26 17.67
CA GLY A 368 11.80 -6.64 18.08
C GLY A 368 11.91 -8.11 18.51
N PHE A 369 10.82 -8.70 18.99
CA PHE A 369 10.77 -10.10 19.42
C PHE A 369 10.40 -11.06 18.28
N TRP A 370 9.96 -10.55 17.13
CA TRP A 370 9.52 -11.41 16.01
C TRP A 370 10.67 -12.27 15.44
N PRO A 371 11.86 -11.70 15.08
CA PRO A 371 12.97 -12.49 14.55
C PRO A 371 13.49 -13.57 15.50
N PRO A 372 13.77 -13.29 16.79
CA PRO A 372 14.26 -14.34 17.70
C PRO A 372 13.22 -15.44 17.94
N VAL A 373 11.91 -15.11 17.92
CA VAL A 373 10.83 -16.07 18.19
C VAL A 373 10.48 -16.89 16.94
N HIS A 374 10.31 -16.25 15.80
CA HIS A 374 9.81 -16.88 14.58
C HIS A 374 10.87 -17.16 13.51
N GLY A 375 12.09 -16.61 13.65
CA GLY A 375 13.20 -16.82 12.71
C GLY A 375 13.13 -15.97 11.44
N GLU A 376 12.25 -14.98 11.39
CA GLU A 376 12.04 -14.09 10.24
C GLU A 376 11.60 -12.69 10.68
N THR A 377 11.76 -11.69 9.82
CA THR A 377 11.29 -10.32 10.08
C THR A 377 9.76 -10.25 9.89
N ARG A 378 9.08 -9.52 10.78
CA ARG A 378 7.63 -9.31 10.68
C ARG A 378 7.29 -8.46 9.46
N VAL A 379 6.32 -8.91 8.69
CA VAL A 379 5.67 -8.08 7.67
C VAL A 379 4.81 -7.04 8.38
N ARG A 380 5.10 -5.76 8.16
CA ARG A 380 4.36 -4.67 8.79
C ARG A 380 3.06 -4.40 8.06
N LEU A 381 1.99 -4.16 8.80
CA LEU A 381 0.77 -3.58 8.25
C LEU A 381 1.04 -2.14 7.76
N PRO A 382 0.29 -1.63 6.77
CA PRO A 382 0.32 -0.22 6.45
C PRO A 382 -0.11 0.64 7.64
N ALA A 383 0.38 1.88 7.73
CA ALA A 383 0.14 2.77 8.85
C ALA A 383 -0.15 4.21 8.36
N LEU A 384 0.03 5.23 9.20
CA LEU A 384 -0.26 6.62 8.84
C LEU A 384 0.41 7.08 7.53
N PRO A 385 1.71 6.81 7.27
CA PRO A 385 2.33 7.29 6.04
C PRO A 385 1.67 6.74 4.77
N GLU A 386 1.39 5.44 4.75
CA GLU A 386 0.73 4.80 3.61
C GLU A 386 -0.74 5.22 3.48
N PHE A 387 -1.42 5.48 4.60
CA PHE A 387 -2.80 5.97 4.59
C PHE A 387 -2.89 7.41 4.07
N GLU A 388 -1.97 8.28 4.48
CA GLU A 388 -1.87 9.66 3.98
C GLU A 388 -1.59 9.67 2.47
N GLU A 389 -0.63 8.86 2.01
CA GLU A 389 -0.34 8.70 0.59
C GLU A 389 -1.58 8.21 -0.18
N LEU A 390 -2.25 7.17 0.33
CA LEU A 390 -3.47 6.64 -0.26
C LEU A 390 -4.54 7.73 -0.44
N LEU A 391 -4.79 8.54 0.58
CA LEU A 391 -5.75 9.64 0.50
C LEU A 391 -5.35 10.67 -0.56
N ARG A 392 -4.07 11.03 -0.64
CA ARG A 392 -3.54 11.99 -1.63
C ARG A 392 -3.69 11.48 -3.07
N VAL A 393 -3.30 10.23 -3.33
CA VAL A 393 -3.44 9.65 -4.69
C VAL A 393 -4.90 9.47 -5.10
N ARG A 394 -5.82 9.35 -4.13
CA ARG A 394 -7.27 9.36 -4.35
C ARG A 394 -7.83 10.79 -4.51
N GLY A 395 -6.98 11.81 -4.59
CA GLY A 395 -7.37 13.20 -4.80
C GLY A 395 -7.92 13.89 -3.56
N ARG A 396 -7.62 13.37 -2.36
CA ARG A 396 -7.94 14.03 -1.09
C ARG A 396 -6.76 14.89 -0.64
N ASP A 397 -7.05 15.95 0.10
CA ASP A 397 -6.03 16.81 0.73
C ASP A 397 -6.18 16.73 2.27
N PRO A 398 -5.66 15.66 2.89
CA PRO A 398 -5.79 15.49 4.34
C PRO A 398 -4.93 16.51 5.09
N ARG A 399 -5.55 17.17 6.09
CA ARG A 399 -4.78 17.94 7.06
C ARG A 399 -4.24 17.00 8.13
N VAL A 400 -2.93 16.86 8.20
CA VAL A 400 -2.25 16.01 9.17
C VAL A 400 -1.81 16.86 10.37
N THR A 401 -2.11 16.38 11.58
CA THR A 401 -1.60 16.92 12.84
C THR A 401 -0.89 15.81 13.58
N ILE A 402 0.39 16.02 13.85
CA ILE A 402 1.19 15.07 14.63
C ILE A 402 0.96 15.37 16.11
N VAL A 403 0.49 14.37 16.83
CA VAL A 403 0.25 14.45 18.28
C VAL A 403 1.19 13.47 18.97
N GLU A 404 2.14 14.01 19.73
CA GLU A 404 3.02 13.18 20.54
C GLU A 404 2.23 12.53 21.68
N GLN A 405 2.35 11.24 21.81
CA GLN A 405 1.75 10.49 22.91
C GLN A 405 2.83 10.05 23.91
N SER A 406 2.50 10.14 25.19
CA SER A 406 3.36 9.52 26.20
C SER A 406 3.47 8.02 25.96
N PRO A 407 4.66 7.45 26.13
CA PRO A 407 4.84 6.01 26.01
C PRO A 407 3.83 5.25 26.88
N ARG A 408 3.31 4.15 26.34
CA ARG A 408 2.40 3.28 27.11
C ARG A 408 3.10 2.83 28.39
N ARG A 409 2.48 3.08 29.54
CA ARG A 409 2.95 2.60 30.82
C ARG A 409 2.28 1.28 31.14
N PHE A 410 3.06 0.33 31.62
CA PHE A 410 2.58 -0.94 32.15
C PHE A 410 2.82 -0.93 33.67
N GLU A 411 1.93 -1.58 34.41
CA GLU A 411 2.00 -1.63 35.87
C GLU A 411 3.08 -2.61 36.35
N SER A 412 3.34 -3.64 35.56
CA SER A 412 4.32 -4.66 35.90
C SER A 412 5.06 -5.18 34.64
N ARG A 413 6.20 -5.84 34.87
CA ARG A 413 6.92 -6.60 33.84
C ARG A 413 6.02 -7.69 33.21
N GLU A 414 5.22 -8.35 34.05
CA GLU A 414 4.30 -9.40 33.60
C GLU A 414 3.22 -8.88 32.64
N ASP A 415 2.78 -7.63 32.79
CA ASP A 415 1.83 -7.00 31.86
C ASP A 415 2.45 -6.70 30.52
N VAL A 416 3.72 -6.25 30.48
CA VAL A 416 4.49 -6.08 29.24
C VAL A 416 4.63 -7.42 28.55
N GLU A 417 5.08 -8.43 29.28
CA GLU A 417 5.29 -9.79 28.78
C GLU A 417 4.00 -10.36 28.18
N ARG A 418 2.89 -10.29 28.93
CA ARG A 418 1.57 -10.75 28.46
C ARG A 418 1.12 -10.01 27.21
N PHE A 419 1.33 -8.70 27.17
CA PHE A 419 0.99 -7.88 26.01
C PHE A 419 1.80 -8.25 24.78
N VAL A 420 3.13 -8.36 24.89
CA VAL A 420 4.02 -8.70 23.77
C VAL A 420 3.78 -10.13 23.31
N ARG A 421 3.70 -11.08 24.23
CA ARG A 421 3.45 -12.50 23.94
C ARG A 421 2.21 -12.73 23.11
N ARG A 422 1.11 -12.02 23.46
CA ARG A 422 -0.13 -12.09 22.68
C ARG A 422 0.07 -11.65 21.23
N GLN A 423 0.92 -10.65 20.98
CA GLN A 423 1.24 -10.15 19.64
C GLN A 423 2.15 -11.09 18.83
N LEU A 424 2.66 -12.13 19.47
CA LEU A 424 3.51 -13.16 18.88
C LEU A 424 2.75 -14.46 18.60
N TRP A 425 1.50 -14.61 19.07
CA TRP A 425 0.66 -15.82 18.93
C TRP A 425 1.38 -17.11 19.31
N ILE A 426 2.12 -17.14 20.42
CA ILE A 426 2.86 -18.29 20.91
C ILE A 426 2.09 -19.05 22.00
N ALA A 427 2.21 -20.39 21.97
CA ALA A 427 1.61 -21.27 22.97
C ALA A 427 2.50 -21.38 24.23
N ASP A 428 1.90 -21.86 25.32
CA ASP A 428 2.59 -22.13 26.58
C ASP A 428 3.45 -23.40 26.45
N GLY A 429 4.63 -23.40 27.10
CA GLY A 429 5.50 -24.57 27.23
C GLY A 429 6.33 -24.91 25.98
N GLY A 430 6.18 -24.16 24.88
CA GLY A 430 6.82 -24.43 23.59
C GLY A 430 8.25 -23.90 23.44
N GLU A 431 8.85 -24.19 22.26
CA GLU A 431 10.18 -23.68 21.92
C GLU A 431 10.14 -22.15 21.67
N LYS A 432 9.09 -21.64 21.04
CA LYS A 432 8.94 -20.21 20.78
C LYS A 432 8.80 -19.41 22.07
N GLU A 433 8.12 -19.95 23.07
CA GLU A 433 8.05 -19.32 24.37
C GLU A 433 9.43 -19.24 25.05
N ARG A 434 10.23 -20.31 25.00
CA ARG A 434 11.62 -20.26 25.52
C ARG A 434 12.48 -19.22 24.81
N ARG A 435 12.35 -19.11 23.49
CA ARG A 435 13.02 -18.08 22.68
C ARG A 435 12.54 -16.68 23.04
N PHE A 436 11.24 -16.52 23.26
CA PHE A 436 10.65 -15.26 23.70
C PHE A 436 11.22 -14.83 25.06
N HIS A 437 11.22 -15.70 26.07
CA HIS A 437 11.77 -15.38 27.38
C HIS A 437 13.26 -15.02 27.30
N ALA A 438 14.05 -15.77 26.52
CA ALA A 438 15.46 -15.45 26.32
C ALA A 438 15.66 -14.04 25.75
N ALA A 439 14.86 -13.67 24.73
CA ALA A 439 14.94 -12.34 24.10
C ALA A 439 14.31 -11.22 24.96
N PHE A 440 13.43 -11.57 25.90
CA PHE A 440 12.76 -10.61 26.80
C PHE A 440 13.61 -10.28 28.04
N ASP A 441 14.55 -11.16 28.38
CA ASP A 441 15.49 -10.99 29.48
C ASP A 441 16.78 -10.24 29.07
N GLU A 442 17.11 -10.17 27.75
CA GLU A 442 18.17 -9.35 27.18
C GLU A 442 17.77 -7.87 27.08
#